data_aaa9982e42f81d10778ee80bb04d196e
#
_entry.id   aaa9982e42f81d10778ee80bb04d196e
#
_cell.length_a   1.000
_cell.length_b   1.000
_cell.length_c   1.000
_cell.angle_alpha   90.00
_cell.angle_beta   90.00
_cell.angle_gamma   90.00
#
_symmetry.space_group_name_H-M   'P 1'
#
loop_
_entity.id
_entity.type
_entity.pdbx_description
1 polymer ?
#
loop_
_entity_poly.entity_id
_entity_poly.type
_entity_poly.pdbx_seq_one_letter_code
_entity_poly.pdbx_strand_id
1 'polypeptide(L)'
;MKRNHRLLGRLFVSVALLGLPAAASAQQNELYTFTVGVLGGLGGSVDAEPGDSLANTGLQLNLGIVTESQTHFGIRLGQLALDDDEVFGSLTDADLSYVTLGGEYRFTEEFYESGIYIGLGGYRLEGTSFSGQDEEDTALGLTIGLTGEFPINQWLGVLVELSGHYADLEEAQIFAMGHAGVAIHF
;
A
#
# COMPACT_ATOMS: atom_id res chain seq x y z
N MET A 1 -23.29 -25.17 -13.12
CA MET A 1 -22.60 -24.67 -11.95
C MET A 1 -21.19 -25.21 -11.96
N LYS A 2 -20.22 -24.49 -12.52
CA LYS A 2 -18.79 -24.76 -12.38
C LYS A 2 -18.18 -23.48 -11.84
N ARG A 3 -18.03 -23.43 -10.52
CA ARG A 3 -17.23 -22.42 -9.83
C ARG A 3 -15.79 -22.62 -10.27
N ASN A 4 -15.34 -21.86 -11.24
CA ASN A 4 -13.94 -21.74 -11.53
C ASN A 4 -13.33 -20.82 -10.46
N HIS A 5 -12.67 -21.43 -9.51
CA HIS A 5 -11.73 -20.76 -8.64
C HIS A 5 -10.61 -20.18 -9.50
N ARG A 6 -10.79 -18.98 -10.00
CA ARG A 6 -9.69 -18.11 -10.47
C ARG A 6 -9.11 -17.38 -9.27
N LEU A 7 -8.95 -18.15 -8.21
CA LEU A 7 -8.26 -17.76 -7.02
C LEU A 7 -6.78 -17.56 -7.34
N LEU A 8 -6.28 -16.39 -6.92
CA LEU A 8 -4.88 -16.18 -6.50
C LEU A 8 -3.79 -16.42 -7.55
N GLY A 9 -4.06 -16.14 -8.82
CA GLY A 9 -3.15 -16.53 -9.89
C GLY A 9 -2.29 -15.45 -10.52
N ARG A 10 -2.32 -14.19 -10.10
CA ARG A 10 -1.55 -13.16 -10.81
C ARG A 10 -0.77 -12.16 -9.97
N LEU A 11 -0.73 -12.29 -8.67
CA LEU A 11 0.29 -11.61 -7.88
C LEU A 11 1.52 -12.51 -7.72
N PHE A 12 2.12 -12.98 -8.82
CA PHE A 12 3.54 -13.18 -8.87
C PHE A 12 4.19 -11.80 -9.10
N VAL A 13 4.07 -10.90 -8.15
CA VAL A 13 5.25 -10.18 -7.74
C VAL A 13 6.17 -11.32 -7.26
N SER A 14 6.98 -11.83 -8.17
CA SER A 14 8.21 -12.46 -7.78
C SER A 14 8.94 -11.39 -6.99
N VAL A 15 8.69 -11.33 -5.69
CA VAL A 15 9.67 -10.87 -4.73
C VAL A 15 10.79 -11.89 -4.97
N ALA A 16 11.60 -11.61 -6.00
CA ALA A 16 12.96 -12.01 -5.97
C ALA A 16 13.45 -11.41 -4.65
N LEU A 17 13.42 -12.19 -3.60
CA LEU A 17 14.35 -12.09 -2.53
C LEU A 17 15.71 -12.21 -3.23
N LEU A 18 16.09 -11.10 -3.85
CA LEU A 18 17.47 -10.80 -4.12
C LEU A 18 18.07 -10.94 -2.75
N GLY A 19 18.79 -12.06 -2.57
CA GLY A 19 19.63 -12.24 -1.42
C GLY A 19 20.48 -10.99 -1.32
N LEU A 20 20.01 -10.03 -0.55
CA LEU A 20 20.84 -8.94 -0.09
C LEU A 20 21.98 -9.65 0.62
N PRO A 21 23.21 -9.50 0.14
CA PRO A 21 24.33 -10.10 0.83
C PRO A 21 24.26 -9.55 2.24
N ALA A 22 24.10 -10.45 3.20
CA ALA A 22 24.32 -10.16 4.61
C ALA A 22 25.82 -9.90 4.80
N ALA A 23 26.32 -8.87 4.16
CA ALA A 23 27.59 -8.25 4.44
C ALA A 23 27.32 -7.14 5.44
N ALA A 24 26.80 -7.50 6.60
CA ALA A 24 26.92 -6.71 7.79
C ALA A 24 28.39 -6.75 8.23
N SER A 25 29.25 -6.11 7.48
CA SER A 25 30.51 -5.66 8.01
C SER A 25 30.26 -4.35 8.72
N ALA A 26 30.18 -4.46 10.04
CA ALA A 26 30.20 -3.35 10.96
C ALA A 26 31.30 -2.36 10.59
N GLN A 27 30.91 -1.26 9.95
CA GLN A 27 31.66 -0.02 9.98
C GLN A 27 30.67 1.11 10.28
N GLN A 28 30.78 1.59 11.50
CA GLN A 28 30.16 2.76 12.08
C GLN A 28 30.29 3.97 11.15
N ASN A 29 29.24 4.19 10.39
CA ASN A 29 28.74 5.44 9.80
C ASN A 29 27.50 5.09 8.96
N GLU A 30 26.55 4.39 9.54
CA GLU A 30 25.29 4.10 8.85
C GLU A 30 24.42 5.34 8.91
N LEU A 31 24.60 6.21 7.91
CA LEU A 31 23.75 7.37 7.66
C LEU A 31 22.32 6.97 7.25
N TYR A 32 22.05 5.69 7.00
CA TYR A 32 20.77 5.20 6.47
C TYR A 32 20.43 3.82 7.01
N THR A 33 19.21 3.65 7.45
CA THR A 33 18.60 2.36 7.79
C THR A 33 17.55 2.03 6.75
N PHE A 34 17.54 0.80 6.25
CA PHE A 34 16.51 0.33 5.34
C PHE A 34 15.37 -0.31 6.11
N THR A 35 14.15 -0.05 5.66
CA THR A 35 12.93 -0.62 6.25
C THR A 35 12.13 -1.35 5.20
N VAL A 36 11.63 -2.52 5.57
CA VAL A 36 10.66 -3.29 4.77
C VAL A 36 9.45 -3.57 5.62
N GLY A 37 8.29 -3.07 5.22
CA GLY A 37 7.00 -3.30 5.88
C GLY A 37 6.07 -4.14 5.02
N VAL A 38 5.37 -5.10 5.63
CA VAL A 38 4.27 -5.86 5.01
C VAL A 38 3.01 -5.65 5.82
N LEU A 39 1.98 -5.12 5.18
CA LEU A 39 0.75 -4.72 5.84
C LEU A 39 -0.46 -5.35 5.13
N GLY A 40 -1.44 -5.75 5.92
CA GLY A 40 -2.78 -6.08 5.45
C GLY A 40 -3.76 -5.04 5.96
N GLY A 41 -4.86 -4.84 5.26
CA GLY A 41 -5.80 -3.80 5.67
C GLY A 41 -7.12 -3.85 4.94
N LEU A 42 -7.87 -2.78 5.16
CA LEU A 42 -9.18 -2.56 4.55
C LEU A 42 -9.19 -1.18 3.90
N GLY A 43 -9.99 -1.03 2.86
CA GLY A 43 -10.16 0.25 2.20
C GLY A 43 -11.33 0.23 1.21
N GLY A 44 -11.47 1.33 0.48
CA GLY A 44 -12.48 1.47 -0.56
C GLY A 44 -12.50 2.88 -1.13
N SER A 45 -13.36 3.10 -2.11
CA SER A 45 -13.66 4.41 -2.64
C SER A 45 -14.52 5.22 -1.66
N VAL A 46 -14.34 6.54 -1.70
CA VAL A 46 -15.09 7.50 -0.87
C VAL A 46 -16.07 8.30 -1.72
N ASP A 47 -15.84 8.38 -3.02
CA ASP A 47 -16.60 9.19 -3.99
C ASP A 47 -17.38 8.36 -5.00
N ALA A 48 -17.32 7.03 -4.93
CA ALA A 48 -18.16 6.17 -5.73
C ALA A 48 -19.64 6.22 -5.28
N GLU A 49 -20.54 5.59 -6.05
CA GLU A 49 -21.97 5.63 -5.79
C GLU A 49 -22.37 5.02 -4.43
N PRO A 50 -23.54 5.42 -3.85
CA PRO A 50 -23.99 4.86 -2.57
C PRO A 50 -24.15 3.34 -2.62
N GLY A 51 -23.34 2.64 -1.87
CA GLY A 51 -23.30 1.17 -1.80
C GLY A 51 -21.89 0.62 -1.70
N ASP A 52 -20.89 1.41 -2.08
CA ASP A 52 -19.50 0.96 -2.03
C ASP A 52 -18.99 0.82 -0.60
N SER A 53 -18.32 -0.28 -0.35
CA SER A 53 -17.82 -0.66 0.96
C SER A 53 -16.41 -0.12 1.19
N LEU A 54 -16.16 0.43 2.38
CA LEU A 54 -14.79 0.68 2.87
C LEU A 54 -14.16 -0.57 3.49
N ALA A 55 -14.80 -1.72 3.37
CA ALA A 55 -14.37 -2.98 3.99
C ALA A 55 -13.65 -3.93 3.02
N ASN A 56 -13.26 -3.45 1.85
CA ASN A 56 -12.51 -4.22 0.87
C ASN A 56 -11.11 -4.55 1.35
N THR A 57 -10.66 -5.77 1.13
CA THR A 57 -9.36 -6.22 1.64
C THR A 57 -8.20 -5.70 0.80
N GLY A 58 -7.14 -5.29 1.46
CA GLY A 58 -5.93 -4.77 0.82
C GLY A 58 -4.64 -5.35 1.39
N LEU A 59 -3.61 -5.31 0.57
CA LEU A 59 -2.23 -5.64 0.93
C LEU A 59 -1.31 -4.50 0.51
N GLN A 60 -0.31 -4.19 1.33
CA GLN A 60 0.69 -3.17 1.02
C GLN A 60 2.09 -3.62 1.42
N LEU A 61 3.05 -3.34 0.57
CA LEU A 61 4.49 -3.46 0.82
C LEU A 61 5.08 -2.07 0.90
N ASN A 62 5.75 -1.77 2.01
CA ASN A 62 6.48 -0.53 2.22
C ASN A 62 7.99 -0.81 2.14
N LEU A 63 8.68 -0.05 1.31
CA LEU A 63 10.15 -0.06 1.22
C LEU A 63 10.63 1.34 1.57
N GLY A 64 11.48 1.47 2.57
CA GLY A 64 11.89 2.78 3.09
C GLY A 64 13.38 2.89 3.33
N ILE A 65 13.84 4.12 3.29
CA ILE A 65 15.17 4.55 3.73
C ILE A 65 14.95 5.58 4.83
N VAL A 66 15.43 5.25 6.02
CA VAL A 66 15.44 6.12 7.17
C VAL A 66 16.72 6.94 7.14
N THR A 67 16.60 8.25 7.22
CA THR A 67 17.75 9.15 7.32
C THR A 67 17.99 9.56 8.77
N GLU A 68 19.15 10.09 9.10
CA GLU A 68 19.42 10.66 10.44
C GLU A 68 18.48 11.84 10.80
N SER A 69 17.87 12.44 9.78
CA SER A 69 16.81 13.43 9.97
C SER A 69 15.47 12.71 10.20
N GLN A 70 14.51 13.38 10.80
CA GLN A 70 13.14 12.87 10.96
C GLN A 70 12.40 12.63 9.62
N THR A 71 13.11 12.66 8.50
CA THR A 71 12.55 12.47 7.16
C THR A 71 12.93 11.10 6.62
N HIS A 72 11.93 10.33 6.24
CA HIS A 72 12.08 9.02 5.62
C HIS A 72 11.60 9.13 4.17
N PHE A 73 12.24 8.39 3.28
CA PHE A 73 11.81 8.29 1.89
C PHE A 73 11.41 6.85 1.62
N GLY A 74 10.37 6.65 0.83
CA GLY A 74 9.90 5.29 0.61
C GLY A 74 9.03 5.11 -0.61
N ILE A 75 8.91 3.84 -0.98
CA ILE A 75 8.01 3.34 -2.01
C ILE A 75 6.95 2.51 -1.32
N ARG A 76 5.68 2.73 -1.66
CA ARG A 76 4.57 1.88 -1.29
C ARG A 76 4.01 1.19 -2.53
N LEU A 77 3.84 -0.10 -2.43
CA LEU A 77 3.23 -0.94 -3.46
C LEU A 77 2.00 -1.57 -2.82
N GLY A 78 0.83 -1.37 -3.38
CA GLY A 78 -0.39 -1.91 -2.78
C GLY A 78 -1.39 -2.40 -3.80
N GLN A 79 -2.31 -3.21 -3.28
CA GLN A 79 -3.46 -3.71 -4.01
C GLN A 79 -4.66 -3.70 -3.06
N LEU A 80 -5.82 -3.31 -3.58
CA LEU A 80 -7.10 -3.32 -2.91
C LEU A 80 -8.10 -4.02 -3.81
N ALA A 81 -8.68 -5.14 -3.33
CA ALA A 81 -9.76 -5.83 -4.03
C ALA A 81 -11.07 -5.07 -3.75
N LEU A 82 -11.65 -4.47 -4.77
CA LEU A 82 -12.89 -3.71 -4.69
C LEU A 82 -14.07 -4.66 -4.96
N ASP A 83 -14.44 -5.35 -3.94
CA ASP A 83 -15.52 -6.32 -3.71
C ASP A 83 -16.00 -7.22 -4.88
N ASP A 84 -15.90 -8.55 -4.64
CA ASP A 84 -16.26 -9.60 -5.60
C ASP A 84 -17.78 -9.76 -5.81
N ASP A 85 -18.63 -9.20 -4.94
CA ASP A 85 -20.09 -9.42 -4.94
C ASP A 85 -20.90 -8.14 -5.26
N GLU A 86 -20.26 -6.97 -5.31
CA GLU A 86 -20.89 -5.70 -5.62
C GLU A 86 -20.28 -5.07 -6.88
N VAL A 87 -21.06 -4.25 -7.54
CA VAL A 87 -20.65 -3.52 -8.73
C VAL A 87 -19.90 -2.28 -8.29
N PHE A 88 -18.67 -2.10 -8.76
CA PHE A 88 -17.90 -0.88 -8.56
C PHE A 88 -18.03 0.01 -9.81
N GLY A 89 -18.89 1.01 -9.74
CA GLY A 89 -19.24 1.81 -10.91
C GLY A 89 -19.85 0.94 -12.02
N SER A 90 -19.17 0.83 -13.16
CA SER A 90 -19.55 -0.03 -14.29
C SER A 90 -18.81 -1.39 -14.28
N LEU A 91 -17.97 -1.66 -13.29
CA LEU A 91 -17.09 -2.82 -13.22
C LEU A 91 -17.58 -3.84 -12.19
N THR A 92 -17.28 -5.10 -12.46
CA THR A 92 -17.35 -6.23 -11.53
C THR A 92 -15.97 -6.83 -11.39
N ASP A 93 -15.68 -7.50 -10.27
CA ASP A 93 -14.35 -8.07 -9.97
C ASP A 93 -13.24 -7.00 -10.07
N ALA A 94 -13.48 -5.80 -9.51
CA ALA A 94 -12.57 -4.67 -9.63
C ALA A 94 -11.39 -4.78 -8.65
N ASP A 95 -10.19 -4.47 -9.12
CA ASP A 95 -8.95 -4.42 -8.36
C ASP A 95 -8.23 -3.08 -8.58
N LEU A 96 -7.89 -2.41 -7.50
CA LEU A 96 -7.02 -1.23 -7.53
C LEU A 96 -5.60 -1.62 -7.14
N SER A 97 -4.65 -1.40 -8.03
CA SER A 97 -3.22 -1.53 -7.76
C SER A 97 -2.54 -0.17 -7.79
N TYR A 98 -1.54 0.04 -6.94
CA TYR A 98 -0.82 1.31 -6.93
C TYR A 98 0.66 1.15 -6.59
N VAL A 99 1.45 2.11 -7.07
CA VAL A 99 2.83 2.34 -6.68
C VAL A 99 3.02 3.81 -6.39
N THR A 100 3.48 4.15 -5.18
CA THR A 100 3.73 5.53 -4.80
C THR A 100 5.16 5.70 -4.28
N LEU A 101 5.76 6.83 -4.60
CA LEU A 101 7.05 7.28 -4.08
C LEU A 101 6.82 8.56 -3.28
N GLY A 102 7.36 8.64 -2.08
CA GLY A 102 7.13 9.81 -1.25
C GLY A 102 8.09 9.97 -0.10
N GLY A 103 7.81 11.00 0.67
CA GLY A 103 8.49 11.34 1.91
C GLY A 103 7.55 11.25 3.10
N GLU A 104 8.11 10.89 4.22
CA GLU A 104 7.44 10.80 5.50
C GLU A 104 8.23 11.60 6.52
N TYR A 105 7.56 12.48 7.23
CA TYR A 105 8.14 13.17 8.38
C TYR A 105 7.66 12.47 9.64
N ARG A 106 8.60 11.98 10.47
CA ARG A 106 8.33 11.25 11.70
C ARG A 106 8.54 12.07 12.94
N PHE A 107 7.67 11.85 13.91
CA PHE A 107 7.71 12.37 15.27
C PHE A 107 8.02 11.19 16.18
N THR A 108 9.18 11.22 16.82
CA THR A 108 9.62 10.16 17.73
C THR A 108 9.18 10.50 19.15
N GLU A 109 8.42 9.60 19.75
CA GLU A 109 7.98 9.63 21.14
C GLU A 109 8.68 8.50 21.92
N GLU A 110 8.45 8.43 23.23
CA GLU A 110 9.15 7.48 24.09
C GLU A 110 8.83 6.00 23.76
N PHE A 111 7.59 5.70 23.31
CA PHE A 111 7.12 4.33 23.09
C PHE A 111 6.66 4.04 21.66
N TYR A 112 6.58 5.03 20.82
CA TYR A 112 6.14 4.88 19.44
C TYR A 112 6.66 6.02 18.57
N GLU A 113 6.62 5.81 17.28
CA GLU A 113 6.84 6.85 16.28
C GLU A 113 5.53 7.09 15.54
N SER A 114 5.21 8.34 15.28
CA SER A 114 4.12 8.72 14.39
C SER A 114 4.66 9.49 13.19
N GLY A 115 3.96 9.47 12.07
CA GLY A 115 4.43 10.15 10.88
C GLY A 115 3.32 10.68 10.00
N ILE A 116 3.70 11.61 9.14
CA ILE A 116 2.87 12.09 8.04
C ILE A 116 3.59 11.77 6.75
N TYR A 117 2.96 10.97 5.90
CA TYR A 117 3.46 10.58 4.59
C TYR A 117 2.75 11.36 3.49
N ILE A 118 3.52 11.80 2.49
CA ILE A 118 2.99 12.38 1.25
C ILE A 118 3.73 11.74 0.09
N GLY A 119 3.00 11.27 -0.91
CA GLY A 119 3.59 10.60 -2.08
C GLY A 119 2.85 10.90 -3.38
N LEU A 120 3.55 10.63 -4.47
CA LEU A 120 3.06 10.68 -5.84
C LEU A 120 3.20 9.28 -6.42
N GLY A 121 2.27 8.86 -7.28
CA GLY A 121 2.37 7.53 -7.87
C GLY A 121 1.47 7.27 -9.05
N GLY A 122 1.58 6.05 -9.55
CA GLY A 122 0.70 5.48 -10.55
C GLY A 122 -0.34 4.57 -9.90
N TYR A 123 -1.54 4.63 -10.41
CA TYR A 123 -2.69 3.85 -10.00
C TYR A 123 -3.25 3.13 -11.22
N ARG A 124 -3.72 1.91 -11.02
CA ARG A 124 -4.31 1.08 -12.05
C ARG A 124 -5.56 0.40 -11.47
N LEU A 125 -6.69 0.67 -12.08
CA LEU A 125 -7.96 0.02 -11.81
C LEU A 125 -8.21 -1.00 -12.91
N GLU A 126 -8.45 -2.24 -12.54
CA GLU A 126 -8.81 -3.33 -13.45
C GLU A 126 -10.15 -3.91 -13.03
N GLY A 127 -10.98 -4.32 -13.98
CA GLY A 127 -12.25 -4.98 -13.72
C GLY A 127 -12.88 -5.54 -14.98
N THR A 128 -14.04 -6.16 -14.82
CA THR A 128 -14.81 -6.70 -15.92
C THR A 128 -16.08 -5.87 -16.09
N SER A 129 -16.28 -5.28 -17.26
CA SER A 129 -17.52 -4.53 -17.55
C SER A 129 -18.74 -5.44 -17.68
N PHE A 130 -19.93 -4.88 -17.58
CA PHE A 130 -21.19 -5.62 -17.76
C PHE A 130 -21.32 -6.32 -19.13
N SER A 131 -20.55 -5.89 -20.13
CA SER A 131 -20.48 -6.55 -21.44
C SER A 131 -19.60 -7.82 -21.42
N GLY A 132 -18.89 -8.09 -20.30
CA GLY A 132 -17.96 -9.19 -20.14
C GLY A 132 -16.59 -8.92 -20.76
N GLN A 133 -16.25 -7.65 -20.97
CA GLN A 133 -14.93 -7.23 -21.44
C GLN A 133 -14.07 -6.81 -20.26
N ASP A 134 -12.80 -7.21 -20.27
CA ASP A 134 -11.82 -6.72 -19.31
C ASP A 134 -11.53 -5.24 -19.62
N GLU A 135 -11.68 -4.39 -18.64
CA GLU A 135 -11.39 -2.96 -18.71
C GLU A 135 -10.25 -2.61 -17.75
N GLU A 136 -9.44 -1.65 -18.17
CA GLU A 136 -8.28 -1.19 -17.43
C GLU A 136 -8.18 0.33 -17.56
N ASP A 137 -8.05 1.00 -16.43
CA ASP A 137 -7.80 2.43 -16.37
C ASP A 137 -6.55 2.72 -15.54
N THR A 138 -5.74 3.68 -15.98
CA THR A 138 -4.47 4.02 -15.35
C THR A 138 -4.31 5.53 -15.21
N ALA A 139 -4.03 5.99 -14.01
CA ALA A 139 -3.85 7.41 -13.71
C ALA A 139 -2.62 7.68 -12.84
N LEU A 140 -2.14 8.92 -12.90
CA LEU A 140 -1.25 9.46 -11.90
C LEU A 140 -2.07 10.00 -10.72
N GLY A 141 -1.50 9.90 -9.52
CA GLY A 141 -2.21 10.34 -8.33
C GLY A 141 -1.30 10.74 -7.19
N LEU A 142 -1.95 11.12 -6.12
CA LEU A 142 -1.37 11.60 -4.87
C LEU A 142 -1.80 10.69 -3.73
N THR A 143 -0.95 10.53 -2.73
CA THR A 143 -1.33 9.94 -1.45
C THR A 143 -0.88 10.82 -0.29
N ILE A 144 -1.71 10.86 0.74
CA ILE A 144 -1.37 11.40 2.05
C ILE A 144 -1.73 10.36 3.09
N GLY A 145 -0.88 10.16 4.10
CA GLY A 145 -1.13 9.17 5.14
C GLY A 145 -0.61 9.60 6.49
N LEU A 146 -1.19 9.01 7.51
CA LEU A 146 -0.73 9.02 8.89
C LEU A 146 -0.17 7.64 9.20
N THR A 147 1.03 7.59 9.74
CA THR A 147 1.69 6.35 10.11
C THR A 147 1.91 6.29 11.61
N GLY A 148 1.94 5.10 12.15
CA GLY A 148 2.35 4.84 13.53
C GLY A 148 3.16 3.57 13.58
N GLU A 149 4.34 3.63 14.21
CA GLU A 149 5.20 2.47 14.40
C GLU A 149 5.44 2.25 15.89
N PHE A 150 5.22 1.02 16.34
CA PHE A 150 5.46 0.56 17.70
C PHE A 150 6.64 -0.41 17.68
N PRO A 151 7.85 0.02 18.08
CA PRO A 151 9.02 -0.83 18.07
C PRO A 151 8.88 -1.97 19.08
N ILE A 152 9.04 -3.21 18.61
CA ILE A 152 9.12 -4.40 19.47
C ILE A 152 10.57 -4.59 19.94
N ASN A 153 11.50 -4.37 19.02
CA ASN A 153 12.95 -4.36 19.26
C ASN A 153 13.64 -3.58 18.14
N GLN A 154 14.98 -3.55 18.15
CA GLN A 154 15.77 -2.80 17.17
C GLN A 154 15.60 -3.23 15.69
N TRP A 155 15.02 -4.41 15.45
CA TRP A 155 14.85 -4.99 14.10
C TRP A 155 13.40 -5.08 13.65
N LEU A 156 12.46 -5.00 14.57
CA LEU A 156 11.06 -5.31 14.31
C LEU A 156 10.14 -4.31 14.99
N GLY A 157 9.18 -3.78 14.24
CA GLY A 157 8.09 -2.95 14.71
C GLY A 157 6.73 -3.41 14.20
N VAL A 158 5.66 -3.00 14.90
CA VAL A 158 4.30 -3.05 14.40
C VAL A 158 4.01 -1.72 13.72
N LEU A 159 3.61 -1.76 12.45
CA LEU A 159 3.29 -0.59 11.65
C LEU A 159 1.79 -0.50 11.43
N VAL A 160 1.22 0.68 11.61
CA VAL A 160 -0.15 1.02 11.25
C VAL A 160 -0.14 2.22 10.32
N GLU A 161 -1.06 2.26 9.37
CA GLU A 161 -1.17 3.35 8.42
C GLU A 161 -2.65 3.64 8.10
N LEU A 162 -3.01 4.92 8.08
CA LEU A 162 -4.26 5.42 7.51
C LEU A 162 -3.89 6.33 6.34
N SER A 163 -4.40 6.05 5.16
CA SER A 163 -4.06 6.81 3.96
C SER A 163 -5.29 7.19 3.14
N GLY A 164 -5.22 8.37 2.53
CA GLY A 164 -6.09 8.84 1.48
C GLY A 164 -5.32 8.92 0.17
N HIS A 165 -5.93 8.46 -0.90
CA HIS A 165 -5.37 8.44 -2.23
C HIS A 165 -6.29 9.19 -3.16
N TYR A 166 -5.72 10.00 -4.04
CA TYR A 166 -6.41 10.65 -5.15
C TYR A 166 -5.76 10.20 -6.45
N ALA A 167 -6.54 9.67 -7.38
CA ALA A 167 -6.12 9.31 -8.72
C ALA A 167 -7.26 9.64 -9.69
N ASP A 168 -6.95 10.26 -10.82
CA ASP A 168 -7.94 10.69 -11.81
C ASP A 168 -8.39 9.50 -12.67
N LEU A 169 -9.03 8.52 -12.02
CA LEU A 169 -9.62 7.33 -12.63
C LEU A 169 -11.08 7.61 -13.01
N GLU A 170 -11.60 6.89 -14.03
CA GLU A 170 -12.93 7.14 -14.57
C GLU A 170 -14.06 6.78 -13.58
N GLU A 171 -13.93 5.65 -12.86
CA GLU A 171 -14.99 5.12 -11.98
C GLU A 171 -14.96 5.71 -10.56
N ALA A 172 -13.78 6.05 -10.05
CA ALA A 172 -13.61 6.69 -8.75
C ALA A 172 -12.25 7.38 -8.64
N GLN A 173 -12.20 8.47 -7.88
CA GLN A 173 -11.01 9.29 -7.75
C GLN A 173 -10.39 9.28 -6.35
N ILE A 174 -11.19 9.05 -5.32
CA ILE A 174 -10.76 9.16 -3.94
C ILE A 174 -10.90 7.81 -3.23
N PHE A 175 -9.80 7.32 -2.67
CA PHE A 175 -9.77 6.08 -1.90
C PHE A 175 -9.26 6.34 -0.49
N ALA A 176 -9.85 5.66 0.49
CA ALA A 176 -9.39 5.66 1.87
C ALA A 176 -9.00 4.25 2.28
N MET A 177 -7.85 4.11 2.94
CA MET A 177 -7.31 2.81 3.32
C MET A 177 -6.75 2.85 4.75
N GLY A 178 -6.93 1.74 5.46
CA GLY A 178 -6.33 1.50 6.77
C GLY A 178 -5.57 0.18 6.75
N HIS A 179 -4.29 0.21 7.09
CA HIS A 179 -3.41 -0.94 7.06
C HIS A 179 -2.74 -1.16 8.41
N ALA A 180 -2.46 -2.41 8.74
CA ALA A 180 -1.62 -2.80 9.86
C ALA A 180 -0.73 -3.98 9.48
N GLY A 181 0.45 -4.03 10.06
CA GLY A 181 1.41 -5.09 9.74
C GLY A 181 2.69 -4.98 10.54
N VAL A 182 3.76 -5.48 9.96
CA VAL A 182 5.09 -5.50 10.57
C VAL A 182 6.11 -4.80 9.69
N ALA A 183 7.05 -4.13 10.33
CA ALA A 183 8.22 -3.52 9.70
C ALA A 183 9.50 -4.19 10.22
N ILE A 184 10.46 -4.40 9.32
CA ILE A 184 11.79 -4.93 9.61
C ILE A 184 12.81 -3.86 9.23
N HIS A 185 13.72 -3.57 10.16
CA HIS A 185 14.80 -2.59 10.02
C HIS A 185 16.15 -3.29 9.84
N PHE A 186 16.99 -2.77 8.94
CA PHE A 186 18.29 -3.33 8.59
C PHE A 186 19.41 -2.29 8.74
#